data_33605888ea38ee818323b96a862f238c
#
_entry.id   33605888ea38ee818323b96a862f238c
#
_cell.length_a   1.000
_cell.length_b   1.000
_cell.length_c   1.000
_cell.angle_alpha   90.00
_cell.angle_beta   90.00
_cell.angle_gamma   90.00
#
_symmetry.space_group_name_H-M   'P 1'
#
loop_
_entity.id
_entity.type
_entity.pdbx_description
1 polymer ?
#
loop_
_entity_poly.entity_id
_entity_poly.type
_entity_poly.pdbx_seq_one_letter_code
_entity_poly.pdbx_strand_id
1 'polypeptide(L)'
;MKLNRLIPMLPVRNMPQSVAFYQKLGFRIEQRKDEWRWAMLCFGECRLMVDESINPHPDVPRSSVVYLYPDDISEFHAQARRNGLSVPDLETTFYGMTEFRIDDPDGNRLWIGQSRSAGA
;
A
#
# COMPACT_ATOMS: atom_id res chain seq x y z
N MET A 1 -15.41 25.88 2.09
CA MET A 1 -15.41 24.61 1.36
C MET A 1 -14.48 23.61 2.05
N LYS A 2 -14.83 22.35 2.04
CA LYS A 2 -14.06 21.29 2.71
C LYS A 2 -13.95 20.08 1.80
N LEU A 3 -12.72 19.58 1.61
CA LEU A 3 -12.49 18.31 0.91
C LEU A 3 -12.62 17.20 1.95
N ASN A 4 -13.65 16.36 1.81
CA ASN A 4 -13.96 15.36 2.83
C ASN A 4 -13.09 14.10 2.71
N ARG A 5 -12.74 13.72 1.49
CA ARG A 5 -11.93 12.51 1.26
C ARG A 5 -11.11 12.68 -0.01
N LEU A 6 -9.96 12.04 -0.02
CA LEU A 6 -9.14 11.86 -1.22
C LEU A 6 -8.74 10.40 -1.25
N ILE A 7 -9.06 9.69 -2.32
CA ILE A 7 -8.77 8.25 -2.43
C ILE A 7 -8.04 8.01 -3.75
N PRO A 8 -6.78 7.58 -3.72
CA PRO A 8 -6.09 7.19 -4.94
C PRO A 8 -6.67 5.91 -5.51
N MET A 9 -6.72 5.84 -6.84
CA MET A 9 -7.13 4.64 -7.54
C MET A 9 -5.98 4.19 -8.43
N LEU A 10 -5.39 3.05 -8.11
CA LEU A 10 -4.21 2.54 -8.78
C LEU A 10 -4.61 1.63 -9.94
N PRO A 11 -4.06 1.86 -11.14
CA PRO A 11 -4.24 0.90 -12.24
C PRO A 11 -3.44 -0.36 -11.94
N VAL A 12 -4.08 -1.52 -12.09
CA VAL A 12 -3.45 -2.81 -11.79
C VAL A 12 -3.64 -3.77 -12.95
N ARG A 13 -2.76 -4.77 -13.05
CA ARG A 13 -2.86 -5.79 -14.09
C ARG A 13 -3.81 -6.91 -13.70
N ASN A 14 -3.92 -7.17 -12.41
CA ASN A 14 -4.70 -8.30 -11.88
C ASN A 14 -5.26 -7.89 -10.52
N MET A 15 -6.55 -7.55 -10.50
CA MET A 15 -7.18 -7.03 -9.29
C MET A 15 -7.13 -8.04 -8.13
N PRO A 16 -7.47 -9.33 -8.32
CA PRO A 16 -7.38 -10.28 -7.21
C PRO A 16 -5.97 -10.41 -6.63
N GLN A 17 -4.95 -10.38 -7.48
CA GLN A 17 -3.55 -10.44 -7.03
C GLN A 17 -3.19 -9.20 -6.21
N SER A 18 -3.62 -8.03 -6.66
CA SER A 18 -3.36 -6.78 -5.94
C SER A 18 -4.07 -6.76 -4.59
N VAL A 19 -5.33 -7.19 -4.56
CA VAL A 19 -6.08 -7.31 -3.31
C VAL A 19 -5.35 -8.23 -2.33
N ALA A 20 -4.91 -9.39 -2.80
CA ALA A 20 -4.20 -10.34 -1.93
C ALA A 20 -2.91 -9.75 -1.37
N PHE A 21 -2.17 -9.01 -2.20
CA PHE A 21 -0.95 -8.35 -1.76
C PHE A 21 -1.23 -7.33 -0.65
N TYR A 22 -2.20 -6.44 -0.86
CA TYR A 22 -2.52 -5.40 0.12
C TYR A 22 -3.12 -5.98 1.39
N GLN A 23 -3.86 -7.10 1.29
CA GLN A 23 -4.35 -7.80 2.48
C GLN A 23 -3.17 -8.30 3.35
N LYS A 24 -2.10 -8.75 2.72
CA LYS A 24 -0.90 -9.18 3.47
C LYS A 24 -0.21 -8.04 4.18
N LEU A 25 -0.38 -6.80 3.70
CA LEU A 25 0.09 -5.61 4.40
C LEU A 25 -0.82 -5.20 5.55
N GLY A 26 -2.04 -5.73 5.60
CA GLY A 26 -2.99 -5.40 6.65
C GLY A 26 -4.21 -4.66 6.17
N PHE A 27 -4.33 -4.37 4.87
CA PHE A 27 -5.54 -3.77 4.32
C PHE A 27 -6.69 -4.77 4.36
N ARG A 28 -7.89 -4.25 4.47
CA ARG A 28 -9.12 -5.02 4.43
C ARG A 28 -9.93 -4.61 3.20
N ILE A 29 -10.73 -5.53 2.68
CA ILE A 29 -11.64 -5.22 1.58
C ILE A 29 -12.84 -4.48 2.17
N GLU A 30 -13.04 -3.24 1.73
CA GLU A 30 -14.24 -2.49 2.10
C GLU A 30 -15.36 -2.76 1.09
N GLN A 31 -15.00 -2.82 -0.20
CA GLN A 31 -15.94 -3.09 -1.27
C GLN A 31 -15.20 -3.75 -2.43
N ARG A 32 -15.85 -4.70 -3.10
CA ARG A 32 -15.25 -5.41 -4.23
C ARG A 32 -16.32 -5.73 -5.26
N LYS A 33 -16.03 -5.44 -6.53
CA LYS A 33 -16.89 -5.74 -7.66
C LYS A 33 -16.05 -6.48 -8.71
N ASP A 34 -16.12 -7.80 -8.73
CA ASP A 34 -15.32 -8.61 -9.64
C ASP A 34 -15.68 -8.35 -11.09
N GLU A 35 -16.97 -8.12 -11.39
CA GLU A 35 -17.42 -7.80 -12.74
C GLU A 35 -16.89 -6.46 -13.25
N TRP A 36 -16.49 -5.56 -12.35
CA TRP A 36 -15.85 -4.28 -12.68
C TRP A 36 -14.33 -4.37 -12.59
N ARG A 37 -13.79 -5.48 -12.09
CA ARG A 37 -12.36 -5.67 -11.84
C ARG A 37 -11.79 -4.56 -10.96
N TRP A 38 -12.55 -4.22 -9.92
CA TRP A 38 -12.30 -3.08 -9.04
C TRP A 38 -12.51 -3.48 -7.59
N ALA A 39 -11.71 -2.86 -6.69
CA ALA A 39 -11.91 -3.02 -5.26
C ALA A 39 -11.51 -1.75 -4.51
N MET A 40 -12.21 -1.51 -3.41
CA MET A 40 -11.86 -0.48 -2.42
C MET A 40 -11.28 -1.19 -1.20
N LEU A 41 -10.10 -0.79 -0.81
CA LEU A 41 -9.40 -1.34 0.34
C LEU A 41 -9.29 -0.27 1.42
N CYS A 42 -9.30 -0.71 2.68
CA CYS A 42 -9.17 0.20 3.81
C CYS A 42 -8.17 -0.32 4.84
N PHE A 43 -7.50 0.61 5.49
CA PHE A 43 -6.65 0.34 6.64
C PHE A 43 -6.94 1.47 7.63
N GLY A 44 -7.76 1.17 8.66
CA GLY A 44 -8.31 2.23 9.51
C GLY A 44 -9.10 3.22 8.67
N GLU A 45 -8.75 4.49 8.77
CA GLU A 45 -9.41 5.56 8.01
C GLU A 45 -8.82 5.75 6.62
N CYS A 46 -7.73 5.05 6.30
CA CYS A 46 -7.09 5.17 4.99
C CYS A 46 -7.80 4.33 3.96
N ARG A 47 -7.85 4.82 2.73
CA ARG A 47 -8.53 4.16 1.61
C ARG A 47 -7.63 4.13 0.39
N LEU A 48 -7.77 3.06 -0.39
CA LEU A 48 -7.03 2.84 -1.62
C LEU A 48 -7.91 2.00 -2.55
N MET A 49 -8.03 2.41 -3.80
CA MET A 49 -8.73 1.61 -4.80
C MET A 49 -7.75 0.97 -5.77
N VAL A 50 -8.09 -0.21 -6.27
CA VAL A 50 -7.36 -0.89 -7.34
C VAL A 50 -8.34 -1.22 -8.46
N ASP A 51 -7.94 -1.00 -9.73
CA ASP A 51 -8.85 -1.14 -10.86
C ASP A 51 -8.07 -1.54 -12.12
N GLU A 52 -8.46 -2.67 -12.72
CA GLU A 52 -7.85 -3.12 -13.98
C GLU A 52 -8.32 -2.29 -15.17
N SER A 53 -9.57 -1.81 -15.13
CA SER A 53 -10.18 -1.16 -16.29
C SER A 53 -9.54 0.18 -16.64
N ILE A 54 -8.86 0.82 -15.70
CA ILE A 54 -8.16 2.08 -15.94
C ILE A 54 -6.69 1.89 -16.33
N ASN A 55 -6.26 0.65 -16.56
CA ASN A 55 -4.87 0.34 -16.88
C ASN A 55 -4.70 0.17 -18.40
N PRO A 56 -4.38 1.25 -19.15
CA PRO A 56 -4.26 1.18 -20.61
C PRO A 56 -2.99 0.44 -21.07
N HIS A 57 -2.02 0.25 -20.17
CA HIS A 57 -0.74 -0.36 -20.51
C HIS A 57 -0.37 -1.39 -19.44
N PRO A 58 -1.05 -2.58 -19.43
CA PRO A 58 -0.84 -3.56 -18.38
C PRO A 58 0.57 -4.16 -18.38
N ASP A 59 1.30 -4.09 -19.49
CA ASP A 59 2.66 -4.63 -19.57
C ASP A 59 3.73 -3.63 -19.13
N VAL A 60 3.34 -2.39 -18.82
CA VAL A 60 4.28 -1.35 -18.40
C VAL A 60 4.26 -1.24 -16.88
N PRO A 61 5.40 -1.43 -16.21
CA PRO A 61 5.47 -1.28 -14.76
C PRO A 61 5.11 0.14 -14.34
N ARG A 62 4.47 0.26 -13.18
CA ARG A 62 4.17 1.54 -12.57
C ARG A 62 5.39 2.07 -11.83
N SER A 63 5.40 3.36 -11.57
CA SER A 63 6.51 3.99 -10.85
C SER A 63 6.02 4.99 -9.79
N SER A 64 4.73 4.99 -9.50
CA SER A 64 4.17 5.84 -8.45
C SER A 64 4.73 5.44 -7.10
N VAL A 65 4.84 6.42 -6.21
CA VAL A 65 5.22 6.17 -4.82
C VAL A 65 4.00 6.44 -3.95
N VAL A 66 3.66 5.47 -3.11
CA VAL A 66 2.65 5.62 -2.08
C VAL A 66 3.38 5.57 -0.75
N TYR A 67 3.25 6.63 0.05
CA TYR A 67 3.94 6.70 1.33
C TYR A 67 2.94 6.37 2.45
N LEU A 68 3.26 5.34 3.25
CA LEU A 68 2.44 4.89 4.35
C LEU A 68 3.11 5.24 5.68
N TYR A 69 2.32 5.73 6.62
CA TYR A 69 2.83 6.17 7.93
C TYR A 69 2.14 5.39 9.05
N PRO A 70 2.60 4.16 9.35
CA PRO A 70 2.07 3.44 10.50
C PRO A 70 2.52 4.12 11.79
N ASP A 71 1.72 4.00 12.84
CA ASP A 71 2.09 4.51 14.15
C ASP A 71 3.03 3.55 14.90
N ASP A 72 3.13 2.30 14.45
CA ASP A 72 4.06 1.31 14.98
C ASP A 72 4.66 0.52 13.82
N ILE A 73 5.74 1.06 13.24
CA ILE A 73 6.36 0.47 12.06
C ILE A 73 6.98 -0.90 12.37
N SER A 74 7.46 -1.12 13.58
CA SER A 74 8.04 -2.42 13.95
C SER A 74 6.98 -3.52 13.87
N GLU A 75 5.78 -3.26 14.37
CA GLU A 75 4.69 -4.22 14.30
C GLU A 75 4.18 -4.37 12.85
N PHE A 76 4.07 -3.26 12.12
CA PHE A 76 3.65 -3.30 10.71
C PHE A 76 4.60 -4.19 9.91
N HIS A 77 5.90 -4.00 10.08
CA HIS A 77 6.93 -4.77 9.40
C HIS A 77 6.88 -6.26 9.78
N ALA A 78 6.76 -6.55 11.07
CA ALA A 78 6.69 -7.93 11.56
C ALA A 78 5.44 -8.64 11.03
N GLN A 79 4.31 -7.94 10.98
CA GLN A 79 3.06 -8.51 10.47
C GLN A 79 3.16 -8.82 8.97
N ALA A 80 3.77 -7.93 8.20
CA ALA A 80 3.97 -8.16 6.77
C ALA A 80 4.79 -9.44 6.54
N ARG A 81 5.84 -9.65 7.33
CA ARG A 81 6.64 -10.86 7.27
C ARG A 81 5.85 -12.10 7.66
N ARG A 82 5.07 -12.02 8.74
CA ARG A 82 4.22 -13.14 9.18
C ARG A 82 3.21 -13.52 8.11
N ASN A 83 2.73 -12.54 7.35
CA ASN A 83 1.76 -12.78 6.29
C ASN A 83 2.39 -13.25 4.97
N GLY A 84 3.70 -13.46 4.96
CA GLY A 84 4.39 -14.06 3.84
C GLY A 84 4.96 -13.08 2.82
N LEU A 85 4.98 -11.79 3.11
CA LEU A 85 5.63 -10.82 2.24
C LEU A 85 7.14 -10.83 2.49
N SER A 86 7.89 -10.77 1.38
CA SER A 86 9.34 -10.59 1.46
C SER A 86 9.61 -9.10 1.62
N VAL A 87 10.01 -8.70 2.82
CA VAL A 87 10.30 -7.29 3.12
C VAL A 87 11.72 -7.15 3.63
N PRO A 88 12.43 -6.07 3.23
CA PRO A 88 13.78 -5.82 3.71
C PRO A 88 13.77 -5.41 5.19
N ASP A 89 14.93 -5.39 5.80
CA ASP A 89 15.07 -4.93 7.18
C ASP A 89 14.72 -3.45 7.28
N LEU A 90 14.27 -3.06 8.48
CA LEU A 90 14.05 -1.65 8.79
C LEU A 90 15.37 -0.89 8.75
N GLU A 91 15.32 0.32 8.20
CA GLU A 91 16.46 1.20 8.10
C GLU A 91 16.20 2.52 8.80
N THR A 92 17.26 3.10 9.35
CA THR A 92 17.22 4.46 9.87
C THR A 92 17.76 5.39 8.80
N THR A 93 16.97 6.38 8.41
CA THR A 93 17.35 7.34 7.38
C THR A 93 18.08 8.54 7.98
N PHE A 94 18.83 9.27 7.13
CA PHE A 94 19.52 10.48 7.56
C PHE A 94 18.53 11.60 7.93
N TYR A 95 17.29 11.53 7.40
CA TYR A 95 16.26 12.54 7.69
C TYR A 95 15.38 12.15 8.87
N GLY A 96 15.81 11.21 9.70
CA GLY A 96 15.16 10.92 10.98
C GLY A 96 13.96 10.00 10.91
N MET A 97 13.89 9.15 9.89
CA MET A 97 12.81 8.16 9.75
C MET A 97 13.34 6.76 10.01
N THR A 98 12.49 5.90 10.51
CA THR A 98 12.64 4.44 10.40
C THR A 98 11.75 4.00 9.26
N GLU A 99 12.31 3.31 8.25
CA GLU A 99 11.49 2.94 7.09
C GLU A 99 11.93 1.66 6.43
N PHE A 100 11.07 1.13 5.58
CA PHE A 100 11.39 0.12 4.59
C PHE A 100 10.58 0.40 3.33
N ARG A 101 11.04 -0.17 2.21
CA ARG A 101 10.42 0.05 0.90
C ARG A 101 10.19 -1.28 0.23
N ILE A 102 9.02 -1.44 -0.38
CA ILE A 102 8.66 -2.62 -1.16
C ILE A 102 7.90 -2.16 -2.40
N ASP A 103 7.81 -3.05 -3.38
CA ASP A 103 7.00 -2.82 -4.56
C ASP A 103 5.73 -3.65 -4.48
N ASP A 104 4.62 -3.09 -4.96
CA ASP A 104 3.41 -3.86 -5.15
C ASP A 104 3.52 -4.70 -6.44
N PRO A 105 2.53 -5.57 -6.76
CA PRO A 105 2.63 -6.43 -7.95
C PRO A 105 2.74 -5.68 -9.27
N ASP A 106 2.38 -4.40 -9.32
CA ASP A 106 2.42 -3.59 -10.53
C ASP A 106 3.63 -2.67 -10.61
N GLY A 107 4.53 -2.74 -9.62
CA GLY A 107 5.72 -1.91 -9.57
C GLY A 107 5.50 -0.56 -8.91
N ASN A 108 4.34 -0.30 -8.32
CA ASN A 108 4.17 0.88 -7.49
C ASN A 108 5.04 0.72 -6.25
N ARG A 109 5.73 1.79 -5.89
CA ARG A 109 6.63 1.77 -4.75
C ARG A 109 5.89 2.15 -3.50
N LEU A 110 6.00 1.31 -2.48
CA LEU A 110 5.42 1.58 -1.17
C LEU A 110 6.56 1.93 -0.23
N TRP A 111 6.58 3.18 0.21
CA TRP A 111 7.54 3.66 1.19
C TRP A 111 6.83 3.72 2.53
N ILE A 112 7.25 2.91 3.47
CA ILE A 112 6.61 2.80 4.78
C ILE A 112 7.56 3.36 5.81
N GLY A 113 7.12 4.39 6.53
CA GLY A 113 7.99 5.11 7.43
C GLY A 113 7.32 5.67 8.65
N GLN A 114 8.09 5.79 9.71
CA GLN A 114 7.66 6.42 10.96
C GLN A 114 8.76 7.34 11.43
N SER A 115 8.40 8.56 11.84
CA SER A 115 9.36 9.50 12.38
C SER A 115 9.92 8.98 13.69
N ARG A 116 11.25 8.99 13.82
CA ARG A 116 11.91 8.57 15.05
C ARG A 116 11.56 9.47 16.22
N SER A 117 11.37 10.76 15.97
CA SER A 117 11.00 11.71 17.02
C SER A 117 9.56 11.53 17.46
N ALA A 118 8.66 11.08 16.58
CA ALA A 118 7.26 10.87 16.91
C ALA A 118 7.06 9.63 17.76
N GLY A 119 8.01 8.69 17.76
CA GLY A 119 7.94 7.48 18.57
C GLY A 119 8.57 7.62 19.94
N ALA A 120 9.06 8.79 20.24
CA ALA A 120 9.71 9.04 21.53
C ALA A 120 8.71 9.13 22.67
#